data_f157b41f2c1f753302beb3aca9a1ab31
#
_entry.id   f157b41f2c1f753302beb3aca9a1ab31
#
_cell.length_a   1.000
_cell.length_b   1.000
_cell.length_c   1.000
_cell.angle_alpha   90.00
_cell.angle_beta   90.00
_cell.angle_gamma   90.00
#
_symmetry.space_group_name_H-M   'P 1'
#
loop_
_entity.id
_entity.type
_entity.pdbx_description
1 polymer ?
#
loop_
_entity_poly.entity_id
_entity_poly.type
_entity_poly.pdbx_seq_one_letter_code
_entity_poly.pdbx_strand_id
1 'polypeptide(L)'
;MHLEVSPEVLLSQLGYTKNDSALKQAQEVISQTKEFNKFSKHLISLNDHLKKMNAYVALSNSTKYLKIKCDENDAQEILEEFHEEVNHWANKYNINLQKLDGKEVYYILGTK
;
A
#
# COMPACT_ATOMS: atom_id res chain seq x y z
N MET A 1 -19.96 0.06 14.02
CA MET A 1 -20.00 -0.62 12.72
C MET A 1 -18.61 -0.64 12.13
N HIS A 2 -18.11 -1.82 11.86
CA HIS A 2 -16.81 -1.96 11.19
C HIS A 2 -17.02 -2.01 9.69
N LEU A 3 -16.49 -1.01 9.01
CA LEU A 3 -16.43 -1.05 7.56
C LEU A 3 -15.15 -1.77 7.16
N GLU A 4 -15.30 -3.03 6.83
CA GLU A 4 -14.16 -3.81 6.32
C GLU A 4 -13.95 -3.49 4.86
N VAL A 5 -12.68 -3.36 4.47
CA VAL A 5 -12.32 -3.20 3.07
C VAL A 5 -12.30 -4.58 2.44
N SER A 6 -13.31 -4.86 1.60
CA SER A 6 -13.37 -6.12 0.87
C SER A 6 -12.38 -6.11 -0.31
N PRO A 7 -12.09 -7.29 -0.90
CA PRO A 7 -11.26 -7.33 -2.11
C PRO A 7 -11.76 -6.42 -3.22
N GLU A 8 -13.07 -6.37 -3.44
CA GLU A 8 -13.68 -5.52 -4.47
C GLU A 8 -13.45 -4.03 -4.19
N VAL A 9 -13.63 -3.61 -2.94
CA VAL A 9 -13.40 -2.23 -2.53
C VAL A 9 -11.94 -1.87 -2.66
N LEU A 10 -11.04 -2.75 -2.23
CA LEU A 10 -9.60 -2.53 -2.34
C LEU A 10 -9.20 -2.31 -3.79
N LEU A 11 -9.60 -3.17 -4.70
CA LEU A 11 -9.28 -3.04 -6.12
C LEU A 11 -9.82 -1.75 -6.70
N SER A 12 -11.07 -1.41 -6.36
CA SER A 12 -11.70 -0.18 -6.84
C SER A 12 -10.93 1.06 -6.39
N GLN A 13 -10.54 1.10 -5.12
CA GLN A 13 -9.81 2.24 -4.55
C GLN A 13 -8.40 2.38 -5.13
N LEU A 14 -7.78 1.27 -5.48
CA LEU A 14 -6.44 1.28 -6.09
C LEU A 14 -6.47 1.45 -7.63
N GLY A 15 -7.66 1.50 -8.22
CA GLY A 15 -7.80 1.74 -9.66
C GLY A 15 -7.65 0.51 -10.54
N TYR A 16 -7.79 -0.67 -9.98
CA TYR A 16 -7.74 -1.92 -10.75
C TYR A 16 -9.07 -2.28 -11.36
N THR A 17 -9.01 -2.94 -12.53
CA THR A 17 -10.18 -3.57 -13.12
C THR A 17 -10.51 -4.84 -12.34
N LYS A 18 -11.78 -5.00 -11.97
CA LYS A 18 -12.23 -6.18 -11.23
C LYS A 18 -12.35 -7.37 -12.17
N ASN A 19 -11.58 -8.41 -11.90
CA ASN A 19 -11.69 -9.69 -12.57
C ASN A 19 -11.33 -10.79 -11.58
N ASP A 20 -11.57 -12.05 -11.94
CA ASP A 20 -11.38 -13.17 -11.01
C ASP A 20 -9.95 -13.27 -10.51
N SER A 21 -8.97 -13.06 -11.38
CA SER A 21 -7.54 -13.11 -11.02
C SER A 21 -7.17 -12.01 -10.02
N ALA A 22 -7.61 -10.78 -10.28
CA ALA A 22 -7.35 -9.64 -9.40
C ALA A 22 -8.04 -9.82 -8.04
N LEU A 23 -9.29 -10.29 -8.04
CA LEU A 23 -10.03 -10.54 -6.81
C LEU A 23 -9.34 -11.59 -5.95
N LYS A 24 -8.88 -12.69 -6.56
CA LYS A 24 -8.15 -13.74 -5.86
C LYS A 24 -6.86 -13.20 -5.25
N GLN A 25 -6.11 -12.41 -6.00
CA GLN A 25 -4.87 -11.80 -5.52
C GLN A 25 -5.15 -10.86 -4.35
N ALA A 26 -6.19 -10.04 -4.44
CA ALA A 26 -6.58 -9.13 -3.35
C ALA A 26 -6.98 -9.92 -2.09
N GLN A 27 -7.71 -11.02 -2.23
CA GLN A 27 -8.07 -11.88 -1.10
C GLN A 27 -6.82 -12.46 -0.43
N GLU A 28 -5.85 -12.92 -1.21
CA GLU A 28 -4.60 -13.45 -0.68
C GLU A 28 -3.81 -12.37 0.08
N VAL A 29 -3.73 -11.16 -0.46
CA VAL A 29 -3.06 -10.04 0.18
C VAL A 29 -3.70 -9.71 1.52
N ILE A 30 -5.02 -9.60 1.56
CA ILE A 30 -5.76 -9.29 2.79
C ILE A 30 -5.53 -10.38 3.83
N SER A 31 -5.54 -11.64 3.40
CA SER A 31 -5.33 -12.80 4.27
C SER A 31 -3.91 -12.85 4.84
N GLN A 32 -2.90 -12.49 4.05
CA GLN A 32 -1.49 -12.57 4.45
C GLN A 32 -1.02 -11.34 5.24
N THR A 33 -1.70 -10.21 5.12
CA THR A 33 -1.29 -8.98 5.78
C THR A 33 -1.88 -8.94 7.18
N LYS A 34 -1.00 -9.00 8.20
CA LYS A 34 -1.42 -9.05 9.59
C LYS A 34 -2.28 -7.87 9.97
N GLU A 35 -3.47 -8.15 10.48
CA GLU A 35 -4.42 -7.14 10.97
C GLU A 35 -4.79 -6.07 9.93
N PHE A 36 -4.88 -6.49 8.67
CA PHE A 36 -5.18 -5.58 7.56
C PHE A 36 -6.39 -4.67 7.84
N ASN A 37 -7.46 -5.21 8.40
CA ASN A 37 -8.69 -4.45 8.64
C ASN A 37 -8.51 -3.32 9.66
N LYS A 38 -7.49 -3.38 10.51
CA LYS A 38 -7.23 -2.31 11.48
C LYS A 38 -6.70 -1.03 10.83
N PHE A 39 -6.01 -1.14 9.69
CA PHE A 39 -5.41 0.03 9.05
C PHE A 39 -5.85 0.25 7.60
N SER A 40 -6.72 -0.58 7.08
CA SER A 40 -7.11 -0.53 5.66
C SER A 40 -7.65 0.84 5.22
N LYS A 41 -8.44 1.51 6.06
CA LYS A 41 -8.95 2.85 5.76
C LYS A 41 -7.82 3.88 5.69
N HIS A 42 -6.86 3.76 6.60
CA HIS A 42 -5.70 4.64 6.62
C HIS A 42 -4.80 4.41 5.42
N LEU A 43 -4.74 3.17 4.94
CA LEU A 43 -4.01 2.82 3.72
C LEU A 43 -4.62 3.48 2.49
N ILE A 44 -5.94 3.46 2.37
CA ILE A 44 -6.65 4.10 1.26
C ILE A 44 -6.42 5.61 1.29
N SER A 45 -6.47 6.22 2.47
CA SER A 45 -6.17 7.65 2.63
C SER A 45 -4.73 7.97 2.25
N LEU A 46 -3.79 7.10 2.61
CA LEU A 46 -2.39 7.25 2.22
C LEU A 46 -2.25 7.21 0.70
N ASN A 47 -2.92 6.28 0.04
CA ASN A 47 -2.85 6.16 -1.42
C ASN A 47 -3.29 7.46 -2.10
N ASP A 48 -4.38 8.06 -1.62
CA ASP A 48 -4.86 9.35 -2.16
C ASP A 48 -3.83 10.46 -1.94
N HIS A 49 -3.21 10.50 -0.78
CA HIS A 49 -2.20 11.50 -0.45
C HIS A 49 -0.95 11.33 -1.31
N LEU A 50 -0.53 10.09 -1.54
CA LEU A 50 0.67 9.78 -2.32
C LEU A 50 0.56 10.17 -3.79
N LYS A 51 -0.64 10.31 -4.33
CA LYS A 51 -0.82 10.73 -5.73
C LYS A 51 -0.16 12.06 -6.04
N LYS A 52 -0.03 12.94 -5.05
CA LYS A 52 0.64 14.24 -5.19
C LYS A 52 2.14 14.10 -5.40
N MET A 53 2.71 12.95 -5.07
CA MET A 53 4.13 12.66 -5.14
C MET A 53 4.46 11.65 -6.23
N ASN A 54 3.54 11.42 -7.16
CA ASN A 54 3.67 10.37 -8.19
C ASN A 54 3.91 8.99 -7.57
N ALA A 55 3.30 8.75 -6.42
CA ALA A 55 3.40 7.50 -5.70
C ALA A 55 2.02 6.86 -5.54
N TYR A 56 2.01 5.57 -5.26
CA TYR A 56 0.76 4.83 -5.17
C TYR A 56 0.94 3.52 -4.39
N VAL A 57 -0.19 2.97 -3.93
CA VAL A 57 -0.27 1.64 -3.35
C VAL A 57 -0.74 0.68 -4.45
N ALA A 58 -0.12 -0.48 -4.54
CA ALA A 58 -0.44 -1.46 -5.59
C ALA A 58 -0.27 -2.89 -5.08
N LEU A 59 -0.81 -3.84 -5.84
CA LEU A 59 -0.55 -5.26 -5.62
C LEU A 59 0.85 -5.59 -6.13
N SER A 60 1.60 -6.39 -5.36
CA SER A 60 2.90 -6.86 -5.79
C SER A 60 2.76 -8.03 -6.75
N ASN A 61 3.58 -8.09 -7.79
CA ASN A 61 3.60 -9.21 -8.72
C ASN A 61 4.47 -10.37 -8.23
N SER A 62 5.34 -10.11 -7.26
CA SER A 62 6.32 -11.11 -6.78
C SER A 62 6.04 -11.64 -5.38
N THR A 63 5.13 -11.01 -4.64
CA THR A 63 4.79 -11.40 -3.28
C THR A 63 3.27 -11.30 -3.07
N LYS A 64 2.79 -11.82 -1.93
CA LYS A 64 1.39 -11.74 -1.55
C LYS A 64 1.11 -10.55 -0.64
N TYR A 65 1.82 -9.43 -0.86
CA TYR A 65 1.67 -8.20 -0.09
C TYR A 65 1.31 -7.03 -0.99
N LEU A 66 0.75 -5.99 -0.42
CA LEU A 66 0.65 -4.70 -1.08
C LEU A 66 2.02 -4.02 -1.03
N LYS A 67 2.29 -3.18 -2.01
CA LYS A 67 3.50 -2.37 -2.04
C LYS A 67 3.13 -0.90 -2.14
N ILE A 68 4.01 -0.06 -1.61
CA ILE A 68 3.95 1.40 -1.76
C ILE A 68 5.13 1.77 -2.66
N LYS A 69 4.86 2.39 -3.79
CA LYS A 69 5.89 2.67 -4.79
C LYS A 69 5.86 4.13 -5.23
N CYS A 70 7.05 4.70 -5.43
CA CYS A 70 7.23 6.02 -6.02
C CYS A 70 8.02 5.89 -7.33
N ASP A 71 7.83 6.84 -8.25
CA ASP A 71 8.59 6.86 -9.50
C ASP A 71 10.07 7.13 -9.18
N GLU A 72 10.95 6.22 -9.56
CA GLU A 72 12.39 6.33 -9.31
C GLU A 72 13.04 7.51 -10.05
N ASN A 73 12.37 8.01 -11.08
CA ASN A 73 12.86 9.14 -11.89
C ASN A 73 12.42 10.50 -11.35
N ASP A 74 11.69 10.52 -10.24
CA ASP A 74 11.27 11.77 -9.62
C ASP A 74 12.45 12.56 -9.06
N ALA A 75 12.25 13.87 -8.89
CA ALA A 75 13.24 14.73 -8.25
C ALA A 75 13.53 14.24 -6.84
N GLN A 76 14.78 14.45 -6.39
CA GLN A 76 15.23 14.00 -5.08
C GLN A 76 14.33 14.55 -3.95
N GLU A 77 13.88 15.79 -4.06
CA GLU A 77 12.98 16.39 -3.07
C GLU A 77 11.66 15.63 -2.93
N ILE A 78 11.11 15.16 -4.05
CA ILE A 78 9.87 14.38 -4.07
C ILE A 78 10.11 13.00 -3.45
N LEU A 79 11.24 12.36 -3.76
CA LEU A 79 11.60 11.08 -3.18
C LEU A 79 11.78 11.16 -1.67
N GLU A 80 12.43 12.21 -1.19
CA GLU A 80 12.61 12.44 0.25
C GLU A 80 11.27 12.64 0.95
N GLU A 81 10.39 13.43 0.36
CA GLU A 81 9.04 13.66 0.89
C GLU A 81 8.24 12.36 0.93
N PHE A 82 8.34 11.55 -0.12
CA PHE A 82 7.71 10.25 -0.19
C PHE A 82 8.16 9.35 0.98
N HIS A 83 9.46 9.24 1.20
CA HIS A 83 9.99 8.41 2.30
C HIS A 83 9.56 8.92 3.67
N GLU A 84 9.56 10.23 3.88
CA GLU A 84 9.11 10.83 5.13
C GLU A 84 7.64 10.53 5.39
N GLU A 85 6.79 10.70 4.39
CA GLU A 85 5.35 10.45 4.51
C GLU A 85 5.05 8.99 4.82
N VAL A 86 5.69 8.08 4.10
CA VAL A 86 5.48 6.64 4.29
C VAL A 86 5.91 6.21 5.68
N ASN A 87 7.09 6.65 6.13
CA ASN A 87 7.59 6.28 7.45
C ASN A 87 6.78 6.93 8.58
N HIS A 88 6.35 8.18 8.40
CA HIS A 88 5.48 8.85 9.37
C HIS A 88 4.15 8.09 9.52
N TRP A 89 3.53 7.73 8.39
CA TRP A 89 2.30 6.95 8.37
C TRP A 89 2.48 5.60 9.08
N ALA A 90 3.55 4.88 8.76
CA ALA A 90 3.82 3.59 9.35
C ALA A 90 4.02 3.67 10.86
N ASN A 91 4.72 4.69 11.33
CA ASN A 91 4.93 4.91 12.77
C ASN A 91 3.62 5.26 13.47
N LYS A 92 2.80 6.09 12.83
CA LYS A 92 1.52 6.53 13.39
C LYS A 92 0.56 5.36 13.62
N TYR A 93 0.52 4.42 12.69
CA TYR A 93 -0.42 3.30 12.73
C TYR A 93 0.23 1.97 13.10
N ASN A 94 1.48 2.00 13.51
CA ASN A 94 2.22 0.82 13.97
C ASN A 94 2.32 -0.25 12.88
N ILE A 95 2.67 0.16 11.68
CA ILE A 95 2.75 -0.71 10.50
C ILE A 95 4.18 -1.20 10.30
N ASN A 96 4.32 -2.48 9.98
CA ASN A 96 5.59 -3.09 9.66
C ASN A 96 5.82 -3.04 8.15
N LEU A 97 6.84 -2.30 7.71
CA LEU A 97 7.20 -2.16 6.31
C LEU A 97 8.53 -2.85 6.03
N GLN A 98 8.70 -3.32 4.80
CA GLN A 98 9.98 -3.84 4.32
C GLN A 98 10.39 -3.04 3.08
N LYS A 99 11.45 -2.21 3.21
CA LYS A 99 11.98 -1.46 2.08
C LYS A 99 12.84 -2.37 1.21
N LEU A 100 12.65 -2.27 -0.11
CA LEU A 100 13.50 -2.99 -1.07
C LEU A 100 14.78 -2.20 -1.31
N ASP A 101 15.92 -2.89 -1.22
CA ASP A 101 17.23 -2.27 -1.45
C ASP A 101 17.36 -1.74 -2.87
N GLY A 102 17.81 -0.50 -2.99
CA GLY A 102 18.03 0.13 -4.28
C GLY A 102 16.78 0.52 -5.04
N LYS A 103 15.61 0.43 -4.42
CA LYS A 103 14.33 0.77 -5.04
C LYS A 103 13.49 1.66 -4.14
N GLU A 104 12.65 2.48 -4.78
CA GLU A 104 11.71 3.35 -4.05
C GLU A 104 10.40 2.60 -3.82
N VAL A 105 10.49 1.44 -3.14
CA VAL A 105 9.37 0.52 -2.91
C VAL A 105 9.41 -0.02 -1.48
N TYR A 106 8.24 -0.07 -0.86
CA TYR A 106 8.03 -0.71 0.44
C TYR A 106 6.96 -1.79 0.33
N TYR A 107 7.19 -2.96 0.92
CA TYR A 107 6.13 -3.94 1.14
C TYR A 107 5.43 -3.68 2.47
N ILE A 108 4.12 -3.82 2.49
CA ILE A 108 3.31 -3.68 3.70
C ILE A 108 3.11 -5.09 4.27
N LEU A 109 3.81 -5.38 5.37
CA LEU A 109 3.77 -6.71 6.00
C LEU A 109 2.59 -6.87 6.95
N GLY A 110 2.05 -5.76 7.46
CA GLY A 110 0.96 -5.75 8.43
C GLY A 110 1.32 -4.88 9.63
N THR A 111 0.62 -5.06 10.74
CA THR A 111 0.96 -4.34 11.98
C THR A 111 2.15 -4.99 12.66
N LYS A 112 2.85 -4.21 13.47
CA LYS A 112 3.97 -4.70 14.27
C LYS A 112 3.50 -5.60 15.40
#